data_dae840dabb60c1fb9eea6b944f811d3d
#
_entry.id   dae840dabb60c1fb9eea6b944f811d3d
#
_cell.length_a   1.000
_cell.length_b   1.000
_cell.length_c   1.000
_cell.angle_alpha   90.00
_cell.angle_beta   90.00
_cell.angle_gamma   90.00
#
_symmetry.space_group_name_H-M   'P 1'
#
loop_
_entity.id
_entity.type
_entity.pdbx_description
1 polymer ?
#
loop_
_entity_poly.entity_id
_entity_poly.type
_entity_poly.pdbx_seq_one_letter_code
_entity_poly.pdbx_strand_id
1 'polypeptide(L)'
;SQWTREWLQTSGVNLLRPHVDVDADGAYTSIRIEQEPPLAPTGIEPTLRSHRVAIGLYDVTDARLLLRERVEVDVTGASTDVPELIGKARADLLLVNDGDLTFAKVRLDENSWATATAHVGGLTDSLARAVIWGAAWDMTRDAEVSTGDFVQLVLAGIETETDIGVVQGVLRQTRMAIDQFAADAHRQEYLVRLAARTLELARRSEPGSDRQLAFTRSFAGAARTPEHLATVAALLD
;
A
#
# COMPACT_ATOMS: atom_id res chain seq x y z
N SER A 1 -14.77 26.02 14.62
CA SER A 1 -13.30 26.08 14.38
C SER A 1 -12.98 25.88 12.89
N GLN A 2 -11.77 26.23 12.49
CA GLN A 2 -11.30 25.96 11.12
C GLN A 2 -11.32 24.45 10.82
N TRP A 3 -10.83 23.65 11.74
CA TRP A 3 -10.85 22.20 11.66
C TRP A 3 -12.25 21.63 11.39
N THR A 4 -13.27 22.12 12.10
CA THR A 4 -14.67 21.69 11.91
C THR A 4 -15.13 21.95 10.47
N ARG A 5 -14.77 23.08 9.88
CA ARG A 5 -15.14 23.40 8.50
C ARG A 5 -14.42 22.49 7.52
N GLU A 6 -13.10 22.30 7.69
CA GLU A 6 -12.29 21.49 6.79
C GLU A 6 -12.71 20.02 6.81
N TRP A 7 -13.03 19.46 7.98
CA TRP A 7 -13.23 18.04 8.13
C TRP A 7 -14.69 17.57 8.14
N LEU A 8 -15.62 18.41 8.60
CA LEU A 8 -17.04 18.02 8.75
C LEU A 8 -17.97 18.69 7.73
N GLN A 9 -17.50 19.71 7.02
CA GLN A 9 -18.33 20.47 6.05
C GLN A 9 -17.81 20.35 4.62
N THR A 10 -16.78 19.55 4.37
CA THR A 10 -16.24 19.27 3.04
C THR A 10 -16.25 17.76 2.77
N SER A 11 -16.22 17.37 1.51
CA SER A 11 -16.21 15.99 1.08
C SER A 11 -14.89 15.61 0.40
N GLY A 12 -14.65 14.30 0.24
CA GLY A 12 -13.48 13.75 -0.41
C GLY A 12 -12.28 13.57 0.53
N VAL A 13 -11.19 13.00 0.02
CA VAL A 13 -9.97 12.68 0.74
C VAL A 13 -8.80 13.38 0.07
N ASN A 14 -7.98 14.10 0.84
CA ASN A 14 -6.75 14.71 0.34
C ASN A 14 -5.70 13.64 0.04
N LEU A 15 -4.84 13.92 -0.92
CA LEU A 15 -3.69 13.10 -1.24
C LEU A 15 -2.42 13.76 -0.71
N LEU A 16 -1.57 12.98 -0.06
CA LEU A 16 -0.27 13.41 0.46
C LEU A 16 0.85 12.68 -0.29
N ARG A 17 1.71 13.45 -0.95
CA ARG A 17 2.81 12.95 -1.78
C ARG A 17 4.14 13.49 -1.29
N PRO A 18 5.13 12.63 -0.98
CA PRO A 18 6.48 13.10 -0.70
C PRO A 18 7.21 13.48 -1.99
N HIS A 19 7.94 14.59 -1.94
CA HIS A 19 8.95 14.96 -2.92
C HIS A 19 10.30 15.03 -2.23
N VAL A 20 11.29 14.35 -2.79
CA VAL A 20 12.58 14.11 -2.17
C VAL A 20 13.70 14.39 -3.16
N ASP A 21 14.64 15.24 -2.77
CA ASP A 21 15.89 15.44 -3.47
C ASP A 21 17.06 15.00 -2.56
N VAL A 22 18.09 14.41 -3.16
CA VAL A 22 19.29 13.96 -2.48
C VAL A 22 20.55 14.49 -3.18
N ASP A 23 21.61 14.64 -2.44
CA ASP A 23 22.94 14.95 -3.00
C ASP A 23 23.68 13.72 -3.54
N ALA A 24 24.91 13.91 -3.98
CA ALA A 24 25.76 12.84 -4.52
C ALA A 24 26.15 11.79 -3.46
N ASP A 25 26.10 12.13 -2.19
CA ASP A 25 26.40 11.24 -1.07
C ASP A 25 25.15 10.51 -0.54
N GLY A 26 23.98 10.80 -1.15
CA GLY A 26 22.69 10.21 -0.78
C GLY A 26 22.05 10.84 0.45
N ALA A 27 22.44 12.04 0.85
CA ALA A 27 21.78 12.78 1.92
C ALA A 27 20.62 13.64 1.38
N TYR A 28 19.55 13.76 2.15
CA TYR A 28 18.43 14.60 1.77
C TYR A 28 18.83 16.07 1.68
N THR A 29 18.59 16.69 0.52
CA THR A 29 18.76 18.14 0.29
C THR A 29 17.43 18.89 0.33
N SER A 30 16.33 18.19 0.01
CA SER A 30 14.99 18.70 0.11
C SER A 30 14.03 17.55 0.42
N ILE A 31 13.11 17.76 1.36
CA ILE A 31 11.92 16.93 1.55
C ILE A 31 10.73 17.87 1.75
N ARG A 32 9.70 17.65 0.98
CA ARG A 32 8.42 18.33 1.16
C ARG A 32 7.25 17.35 0.95
N ILE A 33 6.19 17.59 1.67
CA ILE A 33 4.91 16.89 1.48
C ILE A 33 4.00 17.80 0.68
N GLU A 34 3.66 17.40 -0.53
CA GLU A 34 2.63 18.04 -1.33
C GLU A 34 1.27 17.48 -0.96
N GLN A 35 0.32 18.38 -0.78
CA GLN A 35 -1.07 18.04 -0.55
C GLN A 35 -1.91 18.41 -1.77
N GLU A 36 -2.60 17.42 -2.33
CA GLU A 36 -3.57 17.63 -3.40
C GLU A 36 -4.99 17.56 -2.84
N PRO A 37 -5.88 18.48 -3.23
CA PRO A 37 -7.28 18.40 -2.85
C PRO A 37 -7.95 17.22 -3.55
N PRO A 38 -9.05 16.67 -2.99
CA PRO A 38 -9.82 15.65 -3.69
C PRO A 38 -10.35 16.21 -5.02
N LEU A 39 -10.40 15.34 -6.03
CA LEU A 39 -11.16 15.63 -7.25
C LEU A 39 -12.63 15.74 -6.86
N ALA A 40 -13.09 16.97 -6.71
CA ALA A 40 -14.44 17.25 -6.25
C ALA A 40 -15.46 17.00 -7.38
N PRO A 41 -16.65 16.48 -7.08
CA PRO A 41 -17.79 16.58 -7.98
C PRO A 41 -18.06 18.04 -8.35
N THR A 42 -18.64 18.28 -9.51
CA THR A 42 -18.99 19.63 -9.96
C THR A 42 -19.80 20.37 -8.90
N GLY A 43 -19.37 21.58 -8.54
CA GLY A 43 -20.04 22.43 -7.54
C GLY A 43 -19.55 22.26 -6.10
N ILE A 44 -18.52 21.43 -5.86
CA ILE A 44 -17.85 21.35 -4.55
C ILE A 44 -16.48 22.01 -4.67
N GLU A 45 -16.17 22.92 -3.75
CA GLU A 45 -14.86 23.57 -3.70
C GLU A 45 -13.79 22.58 -3.19
N PRO A 46 -12.70 22.35 -3.95
CA PRO A 46 -11.59 21.54 -3.50
C PRO A 46 -10.97 22.14 -2.23
N THR A 47 -10.85 21.35 -1.17
CA THR A 47 -10.37 21.85 0.12
C THR A 47 -9.08 21.15 0.52
N LEU A 48 -8.04 21.93 0.81
CA LEU A 48 -6.85 21.46 1.51
C LEU A 48 -7.12 21.48 3.01
N ARG A 49 -6.82 20.37 3.68
CA ARG A 49 -7.06 20.22 5.12
C ARG A 49 -5.76 20.29 5.89
N SER A 50 -5.85 20.66 7.16
CA SER A 50 -4.72 20.55 8.08
C SER A 50 -4.59 19.11 8.56
N HIS A 51 -3.41 18.50 8.38
CA HIS A 51 -3.11 17.13 8.78
C HIS A 51 -1.97 17.12 9.80
N ARG A 52 -2.05 16.25 10.81
CA ARG A 52 -0.90 15.82 11.58
C ARG A 52 -0.49 14.46 11.06
N VAL A 53 0.75 14.33 10.57
CA VAL A 53 1.28 13.08 10.03
C VAL A 53 2.62 12.76 10.67
N ALA A 54 2.95 11.48 10.73
CA ALA A 54 4.32 11.05 10.96
C ALA A 54 4.95 10.61 9.63
N ILE A 55 6.25 10.86 9.49
CA ILE A 55 7.08 10.36 8.39
C ILE A 55 8.04 9.34 9.02
N GLY A 56 7.89 8.08 8.63
CA GLY A 56 8.78 6.98 9.03
C GLY A 56 9.89 6.80 8.01
N LEU A 57 11.14 6.73 8.49
CA LEU A 57 12.31 6.37 7.70
C LEU A 57 12.72 4.95 8.05
N TYR A 58 12.64 4.04 7.09
CA TYR A 58 12.96 2.62 7.27
C TYR A 58 14.16 2.22 6.43
N ASP A 59 15.05 1.41 7.00
CA ASP A 59 16.19 0.83 6.29
C ASP A 59 16.07 -0.68 6.19
N VAL A 60 16.58 -1.23 5.09
CA VAL A 60 16.66 -2.68 4.88
C VAL A 60 17.87 -3.24 5.61
N THR A 61 17.62 -4.17 6.52
CA THR A 61 18.65 -4.93 7.24
C THR A 61 18.24 -6.40 7.26
N ASP A 62 19.05 -7.27 6.69
CA ASP A 62 18.76 -8.72 6.62
C ASP A 62 17.34 -9.03 6.07
N ALA A 63 16.99 -8.37 4.96
CA ALA A 63 15.67 -8.44 4.31
C ALA A 63 14.49 -7.95 5.18
N ARG A 64 14.74 -7.29 6.30
CA ARG A 64 13.73 -6.68 7.19
C ARG A 64 13.74 -5.18 7.01
N LEU A 65 12.59 -4.55 7.10
CA LEU A 65 12.43 -3.11 7.16
C LEU A 65 12.38 -2.66 8.62
N LEU A 66 13.42 -1.97 9.06
CA LEU A 66 13.55 -1.48 10.42
C LEU A 66 13.37 0.04 10.46
N LEU A 67 12.51 0.50 11.35
CA LEU A 67 12.34 1.94 11.58
C LEU A 67 13.64 2.52 12.16
N ARG A 68 14.26 3.43 11.40
CA ARG A 68 15.43 4.17 11.83
C ARG A 68 15.04 5.42 12.59
N GLU A 69 14.07 6.15 12.06
CA GLU A 69 13.64 7.42 12.60
C GLU A 69 12.19 7.73 12.23
N ARG A 70 11.52 8.52 13.06
CA ARG A 70 10.16 9.00 12.82
C ARG A 70 10.06 10.46 13.24
N VAL A 71 9.55 11.30 12.37
CA VAL A 71 9.27 12.71 12.66
C VAL A 71 7.79 12.99 12.44
N GLU A 72 7.22 13.86 13.28
CA GLU A 72 5.84 14.32 13.13
C GLU A 72 5.81 15.71 12.52
N VAL A 73 4.93 15.92 11.56
CA VAL A 73 4.80 17.15 10.78
C VAL A 73 3.33 17.59 10.71
N ASP A 74 3.10 18.88 10.86
CA ASP A 74 1.81 19.50 10.58
C ASP A 74 1.78 19.93 9.10
N VAL A 75 1.07 19.17 8.28
CA VAL A 75 0.90 19.49 6.85
C VAL A 75 -0.22 20.50 6.71
N THR A 76 0.10 21.67 6.13
CA THR A 76 -0.85 22.76 5.90
C THR A 76 -0.67 23.34 4.49
N GLY A 77 -1.78 23.72 3.87
CA GLY A 77 -1.72 24.23 2.50
C GLY A 77 -1.30 23.17 1.47
N ALA A 78 -0.85 23.63 0.30
CA ALA A 78 -0.51 22.75 -0.82
C ALA A 78 0.86 22.09 -0.72
N SER A 79 1.77 22.63 0.07
CA SER A 79 3.13 22.12 0.24
C SER A 79 3.66 22.45 1.63
N THR A 80 4.32 21.49 2.27
CA THR A 80 4.93 21.63 3.59
C THR A 80 6.33 21.03 3.56
N ASP A 81 7.36 21.85 3.85
CA ASP A 81 8.74 21.39 3.97
C ASP A 81 8.97 20.61 5.26
N VAL A 82 9.93 19.68 5.22
CA VAL A 82 10.33 18.84 6.36
C VAL A 82 11.82 19.06 6.66
N PRO A 83 12.20 20.22 7.22
CA PRO A 83 13.60 20.57 7.42
C PRO A 83 14.34 19.65 8.40
N GLU A 84 13.62 18.95 9.30
CA GLU A 84 14.19 18.04 10.28
C GLU A 84 14.93 16.85 9.68
N LEU A 85 14.67 16.54 8.42
CA LEU A 85 15.28 15.43 7.69
C LEU A 85 16.43 15.86 6.77
N ILE A 86 16.65 17.15 6.57
CA ILE A 86 17.73 17.65 5.71
C ILE A 86 19.09 17.25 6.26
N GLY A 87 19.99 16.80 5.39
CA GLY A 87 21.33 16.33 5.70
C GLY A 87 21.37 14.88 6.24
N LYS A 88 20.23 14.23 6.47
CA LYS A 88 20.20 12.82 6.85
C LYS A 88 20.33 11.93 5.62
N ALA A 89 20.92 10.74 5.79
CA ALA A 89 21.00 9.76 4.72
C ALA A 89 19.60 9.36 4.25
N ARG A 90 19.40 9.21 2.95
CA ARG A 90 18.16 8.70 2.36
C ARG A 90 17.79 7.34 2.97
N ALA A 91 16.56 7.19 3.37
CA ALA A 91 16.01 5.91 3.80
C ALA A 91 15.72 5.01 2.59
N ASP A 92 15.76 3.70 2.79
CA ASP A 92 15.31 2.76 1.75
C ASP A 92 13.81 2.91 1.51
N LEU A 93 13.03 3.16 2.57
CA LEU A 93 11.60 3.47 2.47
C LEU A 93 11.27 4.69 3.33
N LEU A 94 10.68 5.72 2.71
CA LEU A 94 10.07 6.87 3.37
C LEU A 94 8.55 6.67 3.35
N LEU A 95 7.94 6.55 4.53
CA LEU A 95 6.51 6.32 4.68
C LEU A 95 5.82 7.55 5.27
N VAL A 96 5.04 8.23 4.44
CA VAL A 96 4.17 9.34 4.88
C VAL A 96 2.96 8.76 5.59
N ASN A 97 2.49 9.43 6.63
CA ASN A 97 1.41 8.99 7.51
C ASN A 97 1.71 7.67 8.24
N ASP A 98 2.98 7.44 8.56
CA ASP A 98 3.39 6.32 9.40
C ASP A 98 2.65 6.35 10.74
N GLY A 99 2.03 5.23 11.12
CA GLY A 99 1.13 5.17 12.28
C GLY A 99 -0.30 5.65 12.02
N ASP A 100 -0.66 5.93 10.75
CA ASP A 100 -2.04 6.22 10.30
C ASP A 100 -2.75 7.33 11.11
N LEU A 101 -2.03 8.44 11.36
CA LEU A 101 -2.50 9.54 12.21
C LEU A 101 -3.61 10.38 11.58
N THR A 102 -3.75 10.34 10.25
CA THR A 102 -4.73 11.15 9.51
C THR A 102 -5.43 10.35 8.42
N PHE A 103 -6.64 10.76 8.08
CA PHE A 103 -7.40 10.20 6.97
C PHE A 103 -7.01 10.91 5.67
N ALA A 104 -6.09 10.32 4.92
CA ALA A 104 -5.59 10.82 3.64
C ALA A 104 -5.17 9.67 2.72
N LYS A 105 -5.22 9.89 1.41
CA LYS A 105 -4.48 9.05 0.47
C LYS A 105 -2.99 9.36 0.61
N VAL A 106 -2.17 8.34 0.55
CA VAL A 106 -0.72 8.47 0.63
C VAL A 106 -0.08 7.97 -0.65
N ARG A 107 1.05 8.58 -1.03
CA ARG A 107 1.90 8.11 -2.11
C ARG A 107 3.25 7.66 -1.57
N LEU A 108 3.80 6.64 -2.21
CA LEU A 108 5.20 6.27 -2.06
C LEU A 108 5.98 6.92 -3.21
N ASP A 109 7.16 7.45 -2.92
CA ASP A 109 8.11 7.81 -3.98
C ASP A 109 8.64 6.54 -4.68
N GLU A 110 9.30 6.70 -5.82
CA GLU A 110 9.79 5.58 -6.64
C GLU A 110 10.70 4.62 -5.86
N ASN A 111 11.62 5.16 -5.04
CA ASN A 111 12.53 4.35 -4.21
C ASN A 111 11.76 3.57 -3.13
N SER A 112 10.85 4.25 -2.44
CA SER A 112 10.01 3.65 -1.41
C SER A 112 9.08 2.59 -1.99
N TRP A 113 8.57 2.79 -3.20
CA TRP A 113 7.78 1.79 -3.92
C TRP A 113 8.60 0.54 -4.24
N ALA A 114 9.81 0.72 -4.81
CA ALA A 114 10.70 -0.40 -5.13
C ALA A 114 11.05 -1.21 -3.87
N THR A 115 11.39 -0.51 -2.78
CA THR A 115 11.72 -1.12 -1.49
C THR A 115 10.51 -1.84 -0.88
N ALA A 116 9.34 -1.24 -0.89
CA ALA A 116 8.11 -1.89 -0.39
C ALA A 116 7.82 -3.17 -1.18
N THR A 117 7.92 -3.12 -2.52
CA THR A 117 7.68 -4.30 -3.37
C THR A 117 8.62 -5.45 -3.06
N ALA A 118 9.88 -5.16 -2.73
CA ALA A 118 10.87 -6.19 -2.40
C ALA A 118 10.79 -6.67 -0.94
N HIS A 119 10.41 -5.81 0.01
CA HIS A 119 10.65 -6.03 1.43
C HIS A 119 9.45 -5.82 2.35
N VAL A 120 8.22 -5.54 1.84
CA VAL A 120 7.04 -5.32 2.70
C VAL A 120 6.78 -6.47 3.66
N GLY A 121 7.09 -7.72 3.26
CA GLY A 121 7.02 -8.90 4.12
C GLY A 121 7.99 -8.88 5.30
N GLY A 122 9.05 -8.09 5.24
CA GLY A 122 10.02 -7.89 6.33
C GLY A 122 9.67 -6.76 7.30
N LEU A 123 8.59 -6.01 7.04
CA LEU A 123 8.13 -4.94 7.92
C LEU A 123 7.28 -5.51 9.06
N THR A 124 7.77 -5.40 10.30
CA THR A 124 7.12 -6.01 11.47
C THR A 124 5.91 -5.21 11.97
N ASP A 125 5.89 -3.89 11.76
CA ASP A 125 4.77 -3.04 12.16
C ASP A 125 3.57 -3.27 11.22
N SER A 126 2.48 -3.82 11.76
CA SER A 126 1.26 -4.12 11.01
C SER A 126 0.53 -2.86 10.54
N LEU A 127 0.62 -1.77 11.30
CA LEU A 127 -0.03 -0.51 10.93
C LEU A 127 0.72 0.17 9.77
N ALA A 128 2.06 0.17 9.81
CA ALA A 128 2.87 0.65 8.69
C ALA A 128 2.60 -0.18 7.42
N ARG A 129 2.47 -1.54 7.54
CA ARG A 129 2.05 -2.36 6.39
C ARG A 129 0.65 -1.98 5.89
N ALA A 130 -0.30 -1.73 6.79
CA ALA A 130 -1.65 -1.32 6.40
C ALA A 130 -1.65 0.01 5.60
N VAL A 131 -0.82 0.97 6.00
CA VAL A 131 -0.62 2.22 5.24
C VAL A 131 -0.05 1.92 3.85
N ILE A 132 0.95 1.03 3.73
CA ILE A 132 1.51 0.62 2.43
C ILE A 132 0.45 -0.07 1.56
N TRP A 133 -0.36 -1.00 2.12
CA TRP A 133 -1.45 -1.64 1.36
C TRP A 133 -2.46 -0.62 0.84
N GLY A 134 -2.85 0.34 1.67
CA GLY A 134 -3.75 1.43 1.29
C GLY A 134 -3.17 2.32 0.20
N ALA A 135 -1.91 2.74 0.36
CA ALA A 135 -1.21 3.55 -0.63
C ALA A 135 -1.10 2.81 -1.98
N ALA A 136 -0.66 1.56 -1.96
CA ALA A 136 -0.53 0.73 -3.17
C ALA A 136 -1.87 0.54 -3.91
N TRP A 137 -2.93 0.30 -3.16
CA TRP A 137 -4.27 0.19 -3.73
C TRP A 137 -4.74 1.48 -4.38
N ASP A 138 -4.57 2.62 -3.71
CA ASP A 138 -4.95 3.92 -4.25
C ASP A 138 -4.11 4.30 -5.46
N MET A 139 -2.79 4.06 -5.45
CA MET A 139 -1.90 4.27 -6.60
C MET A 139 -2.32 3.42 -7.80
N THR A 140 -2.77 2.18 -7.58
CA THR A 140 -3.26 1.31 -8.65
C THR A 140 -4.57 1.83 -9.24
N ARG A 141 -5.52 2.27 -8.40
CA ARG A 141 -6.81 2.83 -8.85
C ARG A 141 -6.66 4.17 -9.58
N ASP A 142 -5.70 4.97 -9.15
CA ASP A 142 -5.41 6.28 -9.73
C ASP A 142 -4.48 6.15 -10.97
N ALA A 143 -4.17 4.90 -11.41
CA ALA A 143 -3.34 4.56 -12.58
C ALA A 143 -1.87 5.05 -12.50
N GLU A 144 -1.35 5.24 -11.29
CA GLU A 144 0.05 5.60 -11.04
C GLU A 144 0.94 4.36 -10.94
N VAL A 145 0.36 3.20 -10.63
CA VAL A 145 1.04 1.90 -10.53
C VAL A 145 0.30 0.88 -11.38
N SER A 146 1.04 0.02 -12.07
CA SER A 146 0.42 -1.02 -12.88
C SER A 146 -0.21 -2.11 -12.01
N THR A 147 -1.23 -2.79 -12.54
CA THR A 147 -1.80 -3.98 -11.89
C THR A 147 -0.75 -5.05 -11.63
N GLY A 148 0.22 -5.22 -12.55
CA GLY A 148 1.30 -6.20 -12.39
C GLY A 148 2.17 -5.92 -11.18
N ASP A 149 2.55 -4.65 -10.97
CA ASP A 149 3.36 -4.24 -9.83
C ASP A 149 2.59 -4.39 -8.51
N PHE A 150 1.29 -4.05 -8.51
CA PHE A 150 0.44 -4.28 -7.34
C PHE A 150 0.31 -5.77 -7.00
N VAL A 151 0.08 -6.62 -8.00
CA VAL A 151 0.04 -8.08 -7.81
C VAL A 151 1.38 -8.58 -7.26
N GLN A 152 2.50 -8.08 -7.77
CA GLN A 152 3.83 -8.47 -7.29
C GLN A 152 4.02 -8.09 -5.81
N LEU A 153 3.70 -6.87 -5.42
CA LEU A 153 3.74 -6.40 -4.03
C LEU A 153 2.93 -7.33 -3.11
N VAL A 154 1.69 -7.63 -3.51
CA VAL A 154 0.79 -8.49 -2.71
C VAL A 154 1.35 -9.89 -2.56
N LEU A 155 1.81 -10.52 -3.67
CA LEU A 155 2.35 -11.88 -3.62
C LEU A 155 3.62 -11.98 -2.79
N ALA A 156 4.41 -10.90 -2.70
CA ALA A 156 5.61 -10.84 -1.86
C ALA A 156 5.29 -10.70 -0.37
N GLY A 157 4.25 -9.96 0.00
CA GLY A 157 4.02 -9.54 1.40
C GLY A 157 2.83 -10.17 2.11
N ILE A 158 1.84 -10.70 1.40
CA ILE A 158 0.56 -11.15 2.02
C ILE A 158 0.75 -12.30 3.03
N GLU A 159 1.82 -13.07 2.92
CA GLU A 159 2.12 -14.18 3.84
C GLU A 159 2.38 -13.68 5.27
N THR A 160 2.96 -12.51 5.43
CA THR A 160 3.33 -11.97 6.76
C THR A 160 2.19 -11.19 7.42
N GLU A 161 1.11 -10.94 6.69
CA GLU A 161 -0.03 -10.23 7.23
C GLU A 161 -0.79 -11.11 8.24
N THR A 162 -1.03 -10.57 9.42
CA THR A 162 -1.63 -11.31 10.54
C THR A 162 -3.09 -10.95 10.78
N ASP A 163 -3.53 -9.76 10.40
CA ASP A 163 -4.93 -9.36 10.50
C ASP A 163 -5.76 -9.97 9.37
N ILE A 164 -6.74 -10.79 9.72
CA ILE A 164 -7.56 -11.50 8.74
C ILE A 164 -8.42 -10.55 7.89
N GLY A 165 -8.85 -9.43 8.44
CA GLY A 165 -9.59 -8.40 7.71
C GLY A 165 -8.73 -7.75 6.64
N VAL A 166 -7.47 -7.44 6.97
CA VAL A 166 -6.48 -6.93 6.02
C VAL A 166 -6.20 -7.97 4.94
N VAL A 167 -5.92 -9.23 5.30
CA VAL A 167 -5.71 -10.33 4.33
C VAL A 167 -6.86 -10.42 3.33
N GLN A 168 -8.10 -10.48 3.83
CA GLN A 168 -9.29 -10.57 2.97
C GLN A 168 -9.47 -9.31 2.11
N GLY A 169 -9.20 -8.13 2.67
CA GLY A 169 -9.28 -6.85 1.98
C GLY A 169 -8.31 -6.79 0.80
N VAL A 170 -7.03 -7.06 1.06
CA VAL A 170 -5.96 -7.04 0.05
C VAL A 170 -6.22 -8.07 -1.06
N LEU A 171 -6.64 -9.30 -0.71
CA LEU A 171 -6.96 -10.33 -1.72
C LEU A 171 -8.16 -9.92 -2.60
N ARG A 172 -9.20 -9.29 -2.05
CA ARG A 172 -10.32 -8.75 -2.84
C ARG A 172 -9.86 -7.61 -3.76
N GLN A 173 -9.04 -6.70 -3.25
CA GLN A 173 -8.47 -5.59 -4.02
C GLN A 173 -7.61 -6.12 -5.17
N THR A 174 -6.77 -7.14 -4.91
CA THR A 174 -5.94 -7.78 -5.93
C THR A 174 -6.80 -8.39 -7.04
N ARG A 175 -7.84 -9.10 -6.66
CA ARG A 175 -8.77 -9.65 -7.64
C ARG A 175 -9.47 -8.56 -8.45
N MET A 176 -9.92 -7.49 -7.80
CA MET A 176 -10.54 -6.34 -8.47
C MET A 176 -9.57 -5.65 -9.42
N ALA A 177 -8.31 -5.46 -9.01
CA ALA A 177 -7.27 -4.89 -9.87
C ALA A 177 -7.08 -5.73 -11.15
N ILE A 178 -6.99 -7.06 -11.00
CA ILE A 178 -6.84 -7.97 -12.14
C ILE A 178 -8.06 -7.93 -13.07
N ASP A 179 -9.26 -7.94 -12.52
CA ASP A 179 -10.49 -8.01 -13.32
C ASP A 179 -10.81 -6.68 -14.03
N GLN A 180 -10.50 -5.54 -13.41
CA GLN A 180 -10.96 -4.23 -13.89
C GLN A 180 -9.85 -3.37 -14.50
N PHE A 181 -8.60 -3.50 -14.05
CA PHE A 181 -7.51 -2.58 -14.43
C PHE A 181 -6.40 -3.27 -15.23
N ALA A 182 -6.29 -4.63 -15.17
CA ALA A 182 -5.30 -5.33 -15.98
C ALA A 182 -5.67 -5.32 -17.46
N ALA A 183 -4.68 -5.12 -18.32
CA ALA A 183 -4.84 -5.36 -19.75
C ALA A 183 -5.22 -6.83 -20.00
N ASP A 184 -6.10 -7.08 -20.98
CA ASP A 184 -6.62 -8.43 -21.29
C ASP A 184 -5.50 -9.45 -21.51
N ALA A 185 -4.41 -9.04 -22.16
CA ALA A 185 -3.25 -9.89 -22.44
C ALA A 185 -2.56 -10.45 -21.18
N HIS A 186 -2.64 -9.76 -20.06
CA HIS A 186 -1.96 -10.14 -18.80
C HIS A 186 -2.90 -10.70 -17.72
N ARG A 187 -4.22 -10.52 -17.90
CA ARG A 187 -5.21 -10.91 -16.88
C ARG A 187 -5.10 -12.37 -16.47
N GLN A 188 -4.98 -13.27 -17.45
CA GLN A 188 -4.88 -14.70 -17.17
C GLN A 188 -3.59 -15.04 -16.41
N GLU A 189 -2.46 -14.46 -16.78
CA GLU A 189 -1.18 -14.66 -16.10
C GLU A 189 -1.28 -14.26 -14.62
N TYR A 190 -1.83 -13.06 -14.35
CA TYR A 190 -1.97 -12.58 -12.97
C TYR A 190 -2.92 -13.46 -12.13
N LEU A 191 -4.00 -13.95 -12.72
CA LEU A 191 -4.89 -14.90 -12.04
C LEU A 191 -4.18 -16.21 -11.72
N VAL A 192 -3.38 -16.74 -12.63
CA VAL A 192 -2.61 -17.98 -12.40
C VAL A 192 -1.58 -17.77 -11.28
N ARG A 193 -0.87 -16.65 -11.27
CA ARG A 193 0.10 -16.31 -10.20
C ARG A 193 -0.60 -16.18 -8.85
N LEU A 194 -1.73 -15.48 -8.80
CA LEU A 194 -2.53 -15.32 -7.57
C LEU A 194 -3.04 -16.67 -7.07
N ALA A 195 -3.57 -17.52 -7.95
CA ALA A 195 -4.05 -18.85 -7.59
C ALA A 195 -2.92 -19.73 -7.04
N ALA A 196 -1.77 -19.78 -7.72
CA ALA A 196 -0.63 -20.58 -7.28
C ALA A 196 -0.16 -20.18 -5.87
N ARG A 197 0.01 -18.85 -5.64
CA ARG A 197 0.48 -18.35 -4.34
C ARG A 197 -0.55 -18.58 -3.23
N THR A 198 -1.83 -18.32 -3.48
CA THR A 198 -2.86 -18.50 -2.46
C THR A 198 -3.13 -19.97 -2.15
N LEU A 199 -2.97 -20.90 -3.11
CA LEU A 199 -3.00 -22.34 -2.85
C LEU A 199 -1.85 -22.77 -1.95
N GLU A 200 -0.62 -22.30 -2.23
CA GLU A 200 0.55 -22.56 -1.37
C GLU A 200 0.29 -22.10 0.05
N LEU A 201 -0.20 -20.85 0.23
CA LEU A 201 -0.47 -20.29 1.54
C LEU A 201 -1.64 -20.99 2.27
N ALA A 202 -2.68 -21.42 1.55
CA ALA A 202 -3.77 -22.22 2.11
C ALA A 202 -3.26 -23.56 2.68
N ARG A 203 -2.37 -24.23 1.95
CA ARG A 203 -1.77 -25.51 2.39
C ARG A 203 -0.85 -25.38 3.61
N ARG A 204 -0.22 -24.20 3.78
CA ARG A 204 0.68 -23.91 4.91
C ARG A 204 -0.06 -23.30 6.11
N SER A 205 -1.30 -22.90 5.95
CA SER A 205 -2.12 -22.34 7.03
C SER A 205 -2.61 -23.44 7.97
N GLU A 206 -2.88 -23.06 9.22
CA GLU A 206 -3.47 -23.97 10.21
C GLU A 206 -4.83 -24.51 9.69
N PRO A 207 -5.03 -25.83 9.71
CA PRO A 207 -6.29 -26.42 9.26
C PRO A 207 -7.51 -25.85 9.99
N GLY A 208 -8.52 -25.45 9.22
CA GLY A 208 -9.76 -24.87 9.74
C GLY A 208 -9.67 -23.41 10.18
N SER A 209 -8.51 -22.76 10.03
CA SER A 209 -8.37 -21.33 10.35
C SER A 209 -9.05 -20.41 9.33
N ASP A 210 -9.44 -19.22 9.78
CA ASP A 210 -9.96 -18.16 8.90
C ASP A 210 -8.95 -17.78 7.81
N ARG A 211 -7.66 -17.86 8.11
CA ARG A 211 -6.56 -17.62 7.18
C ARG A 211 -6.56 -18.67 6.07
N GLN A 212 -6.67 -19.95 6.41
CA GLN A 212 -6.79 -21.03 5.43
C GLN A 212 -8.00 -20.81 4.53
N LEU A 213 -9.13 -20.46 5.11
CA LEU A 213 -10.36 -20.19 4.38
C LEU A 213 -10.22 -19.00 3.41
N ALA A 214 -9.60 -17.91 3.86
CA ALA A 214 -9.37 -16.74 3.02
C ALA A 214 -8.50 -17.06 1.80
N PHE A 215 -7.40 -17.77 1.99
CA PHE A 215 -6.53 -18.18 0.90
C PHE A 215 -7.19 -19.21 -0.01
N THR A 216 -7.92 -20.18 0.53
CA THR A 216 -8.67 -21.18 -0.26
C THR A 216 -9.72 -20.51 -1.16
N ARG A 217 -10.47 -19.55 -0.63
CA ARG A 217 -11.45 -18.78 -1.41
C ARG A 217 -10.79 -17.95 -2.53
N SER A 218 -9.67 -17.31 -2.21
CA SER A 218 -8.92 -16.55 -3.21
C SER A 218 -8.38 -17.47 -4.31
N PHE A 219 -7.82 -18.62 -3.94
CA PHE A 219 -7.39 -19.65 -4.88
C PHE A 219 -8.51 -20.11 -5.81
N ALA A 220 -9.63 -20.55 -5.23
CA ALA A 220 -10.77 -21.05 -6.02
C ALA A 220 -11.30 -19.98 -6.99
N GLY A 221 -11.41 -18.71 -6.54
CA GLY A 221 -11.82 -17.60 -7.39
C GLY A 221 -10.86 -17.31 -8.55
N ALA A 222 -9.55 -17.50 -8.33
CA ALA A 222 -8.50 -17.25 -9.32
C ALA A 222 -8.10 -18.47 -10.17
N ALA A 223 -8.63 -19.66 -9.88
CA ALA A 223 -8.29 -20.91 -10.59
C ALA A 223 -8.63 -20.82 -12.10
N ARG A 224 -7.64 -21.13 -12.96
CA ARG A 224 -7.77 -21.02 -14.44
C ARG A 224 -7.14 -22.19 -15.19
N THR A 225 -6.17 -22.90 -14.58
CA THR A 225 -5.52 -24.05 -15.24
C THR A 225 -6.29 -25.35 -14.94
N PRO A 226 -6.15 -26.40 -15.79
CA PRO A 226 -6.76 -27.70 -15.49
C PRO A 226 -6.38 -28.25 -14.12
N GLU A 227 -5.11 -28.08 -13.72
CA GLU A 227 -4.64 -28.53 -12.39
C GLU A 227 -5.30 -27.73 -11.25
N HIS A 228 -5.45 -26.40 -11.41
CA HIS A 228 -6.17 -25.58 -10.43
C HIS A 228 -7.64 -26.03 -10.30
N LEU A 229 -8.31 -26.28 -11.42
CA LEU A 229 -9.72 -26.70 -11.42
C LEU A 229 -9.90 -28.09 -10.81
N ALA A 230 -8.98 -29.02 -11.11
CA ALA A 230 -8.95 -30.35 -10.47
C ALA A 230 -8.74 -30.24 -8.95
N THR A 231 -7.85 -29.35 -8.51
CA THR A 231 -7.63 -29.09 -7.09
C THR A 231 -8.89 -28.51 -6.42
N VAL A 232 -9.59 -27.56 -7.07
CA VAL A 232 -10.86 -27.01 -6.55
C VAL A 232 -11.91 -28.11 -6.43
N ALA A 233 -12.03 -29.00 -7.43
CA ALA A 233 -12.97 -30.12 -7.38
C ALA A 233 -12.68 -31.05 -6.19
N ALA A 234 -11.41 -31.37 -5.95
CA ALA A 234 -11.01 -32.22 -4.82
C ALA A 234 -11.19 -31.58 -3.42
N LEU A 235 -11.47 -30.28 -3.33
CA LEU A 235 -11.83 -29.61 -2.06
C LEU A 235 -13.31 -29.72 -1.73
N LEU A 236 -14.14 -30.23 -2.65
CA LEU A 236 -15.60 -30.39 -2.48
C LEU A 236 -15.98 -31.82 -2.04
N ASP A 237 -15.05 -32.77 -2.16
CA ASP A 237 -15.17 -34.17 -1.73
C ASP A 237 -14.75 -34.35 -0.25
#